data_af1fa26abf8236c9b5f9350c724cfe6b
#
_entry.id   af1fa26abf8236c9b5f9350c724cfe6b
#
_cell.length_a   1.000
_cell.length_b   1.000
_cell.length_c   1.000
_cell.angle_alpha   90.00
_cell.angle_beta   90.00
_cell.angle_gamma   90.00
#
_symmetry.space_group_name_H-M   'P 1'
#
loop_
_entity.id
_entity.type
_entity.pdbx_description
1 polymer ?
#
loop_
_entity_poly.entity_id
_entity_poly.type
_entity_poly.pdbx_seq_one_letter_code
_entity_poly.pdbx_strand_id
1 'polypeptide(L)'
;MDDENSKTLFLGYAVAALRLKKQLDAQGVTVDVEHPLFAYLPCGVGGGPGGVAFGLKLLFGDAAHCFFAEPTHSPCMMLGMATGENSSVRVQDFGIDNCTAADGLAVGRASGFVGGLMRPFMSGCYTLQDERMYTLLAQLADAEALYLEPSALAGMYGPVLTQPGQLLGAYTETALPAGALANATHLVWATGGNMVPREEMQRYYAKGKALAQK
;
A
#
# COMPACT_ATOMS: atom_id res chain seq x y z
N MET A 1 -17.89 -14.30 -1.86
CA MET A 1 -17.51 -13.80 -0.52
C MET A 1 -17.34 -12.30 -0.69
N ASP A 2 -17.97 -11.52 0.16
CA ASP A 2 -18.03 -10.05 0.01
C ASP A 2 -16.80 -9.43 0.67
N ASP A 3 -15.92 -8.82 -0.13
CA ASP A 3 -14.70 -8.15 0.34
C ASP A 3 -14.98 -6.89 1.16
N GLU A 4 -16.16 -6.30 1.00
CA GLU A 4 -16.53 -5.07 1.71
C GLU A 4 -16.80 -5.30 3.20
N ASN A 5 -17.44 -6.42 3.59
CA ASN A 5 -17.96 -6.62 4.94
C ASN A 5 -17.53 -7.94 5.59
N SER A 6 -16.77 -8.78 4.89
CA SER A 6 -16.39 -10.09 5.40
C SER A 6 -15.31 -10.02 6.47
N LYS A 7 -15.71 -10.10 7.74
CA LYS A 7 -14.80 -10.21 8.88
C LYS A 7 -13.91 -11.44 8.80
N THR A 8 -14.43 -12.56 8.29
CA THR A 8 -13.66 -13.80 8.12
C THR A 8 -12.55 -13.62 7.10
N LEU A 9 -12.83 -12.97 5.96
CA LEU A 9 -11.82 -12.66 4.95
C LEU A 9 -10.77 -11.71 5.51
N PHE A 10 -11.19 -10.64 6.17
CA PHE A 10 -10.31 -9.67 6.83
C PHE A 10 -9.35 -10.35 7.83
N LEU A 11 -9.86 -11.22 8.71
CA LEU A 11 -9.04 -11.99 9.65
C LEU A 11 -8.13 -13.00 8.93
N GLY A 12 -8.58 -13.57 7.82
CA GLY A 12 -7.77 -14.43 6.96
C GLY A 12 -6.50 -13.70 6.45
N TYR A 13 -6.64 -12.44 6.04
CA TYR A 13 -5.50 -11.62 5.64
C TYR A 13 -4.57 -11.27 6.82
N ALA A 14 -5.10 -11.11 8.03
CA ALA A 14 -4.30 -10.83 9.22
C ALA A 14 -3.28 -11.96 9.53
N VAL A 15 -3.55 -13.21 9.12
CA VAL A 15 -2.62 -14.34 9.25
C VAL A 15 -1.29 -14.08 8.50
N ALA A 16 -1.31 -13.27 7.45
CA ALA A 16 -0.10 -12.92 6.71
C ALA A 16 0.96 -12.25 7.59
N ALA A 17 0.53 -11.46 8.58
CA ALA A 17 1.45 -10.83 9.54
C ALA A 17 2.22 -11.85 10.39
N LEU A 18 1.58 -12.96 10.78
CA LEU A 18 2.25 -14.05 11.51
C LEU A 18 3.32 -14.74 10.65
N ARG A 19 3.05 -14.91 9.35
CA ARG A 19 4.01 -15.49 8.42
C ARG A 19 5.18 -14.53 8.18
N LEU A 20 4.88 -13.25 8.00
CA LEU A 20 5.90 -12.21 7.87
C LEU A 20 6.79 -12.15 9.11
N LYS A 21 6.21 -12.16 10.31
CA LYS A 21 7.01 -12.15 11.54
C LYS A 21 8.03 -13.28 11.57
N LYS A 22 7.62 -14.52 11.21
CA LYS A 22 8.56 -15.66 11.14
C LYS A 22 9.68 -15.42 10.11
N GLN A 23 9.38 -14.77 9.00
CA GLN A 23 10.38 -14.45 7.97
C GLN A 23 11.36 -13.38 8.46
N LEU A 24 10.86 -12.33 9.12
CA LEU A 24 11.70 -11.29 9.72
C LEU A 24 12.60 -11.86 10.81
N ASP A 25 12.04 -12.68 11.72
CA ASP A 25 12.81 -13.38 12.79
C ASP A 25 13.92 -14.27 12.18
N ALA A 26 13.62 -15.01 11.11
CA ALA A 26 14.59 -15.86 10.43
C ALA A 26 15.72 -15.09 9.72
N GLN A 27 15.45 -13.85 9.35
CA GLN A 27 16.44 -12.92 8.75
C GLN A 27 17.16 -12.06 9.79
N GLY A 28 16.85 -12.21 11.08
CA GLY A 28 17.44 -11.42 12.16
C GLY A 28 16.96 -9.96 12.18
N VAL A 29 15.82 -9.66 11.55
CA VAL A 29 15.24 -8.31 11.52
C VAL A 29 14.46 -8.08 12.81
N THR A 30 14.92 -7.12 13.59
CA THR A 30 14.25 -6.64 14.81
C THR A 30 13.18 -5.62 14.43
N VAL A 31 12.01 -5.71 15.08
CA VAL A 31 10.93 -4.69 14.93
C VAL A 31 10.55 -4.21 16.32
N ASP A 32 10.91 -2.98 16.63
CA ASP A 32 10.60 -2.24 17.87
C ASP A 32 10.55 -0.73 17.56
N VAL A 33 10.39 0.12 18.57
CA VAL A 33 10.28 1.57 18.39
C VAL A 33 11.56 2.22 17.84
N GLU A 34 12.74 1.62 18.08
CA GLU A 34 14.03 2.09 17.55
C GLU A 34 14.35 1.48 16.16
N HIS A 35 13.67 0.40 15.79
CA HIS A 35 13.76 -0.31 14.52
C HIS A 35 12.35 -0.47 13.93
N PRO A 36 11.68 0.62 13.51
CA PRO A 36 10.28 0.58 13.09
C PRO A 36 10.09 -0.18 11.77
N LEU A 37 8.94 -0.84 11.65
CA LEU A 37 8.50 -1.50 10.42
C LEU A 37 7.52 -0.60 9.69
N PHE A 38 7.86 -0.15 8.51
CA PHE A 38 6.96 0.56 7.59
C PHE A 38 6.37 -0.43 6.60
N ALA A 39 5.05 -0.50 6.50
CA ALA A 39 4.34 -1.35 5.56
C ALA A 39 3.51 -0.50 4.59
N TYR A 40 3.76 -0.66 3.29
CA TYR A 40 3.08 0.05 2.21
C TYR A 40 2.19 -0.92 1.45
N LEU A 41 0.89 -0.75 1.59
CA LEU A 41 -0.12 -1.73 1.23
C LEU A 41 -1.00 -1.19 0.09
N PRO A 42 -0.93 -1.75 -1.12
CA PRO A 42 -1.87 -1.41 -2.19
C PRO A 42 -3.31 -1.60 -1.73
N CYS A 43 -4.14 -0.58 -1.87
CA CYS A 43 -5.50 -0.56 -1.34
C CYS A 43 -6.53 -0.26 -2.43
N GLY A 44 -7.46 -1.20 -2.64
CA GLY A 44 -8.70 -0.99 -3.36
C GLY A 44 -9.85 -0.88 -2.34
N VAL A 45 -10.75 -1.88 -2.30
CA VAL A 45 -11.87 -1.90 -1.35
C VAL A 45 -11.43 -1.92 0.13
N GLY A 46 -10.24 -2.44 0.42
CA GLY A 46 -9.59 -2.35 1.72
C GLY A 46 -9.48 -3.66 2.51
N GLY A 47 -10.19 -4.73 2.16
CA GLY A 47 -10.22 -5.98 2.93
C GLY A 47 -8.83 -6.61 3.14
N GLY A 48 -8.08 -6.76 2.05
CA GLY A 48 -6.72 -7.32 2.06
C GLY A 48 -5.73 -6.46 2.86
N PRO A 49 -5.48 -5.22 2.42
CA PRO A 49 -4.53 -4.35 3.11
C PRO A 49 -4.93 -4.03 4.56
N GLY A 50 -6.22 -3.86 4.83
CA GLY A 50 -6.72 -3.66 6.18
C GLY A 50 -6.44 -4.85 7.09
N GLY A 51 -6.70 -6.08 6.62
CA GLY A 51 -6.41 -7.30 7.39
C GLY A 51 -4.92 -7.47 7.67
N VAL A 52 -4.05 -7.24 6.67
CA VAL A 52 -2.59 -7.28 6.86
C VAL A 52 -2.14 -6.24 7.89
N ALA A 53 -2.58 -4.97 7.72
CA ALA A 53 -2.25 -3.89 8.66
C ALA A 53 -2.72 -4.20 10.08
N PHE A 54 -3.95 -4.71 10.24
CA PHE A 54 -4.48 -5.14 11.53
C PHE A 54 -3.59 -6.21 12.19
N GLY A 55 -3.21 -7.23 11.43
CA GLY A 55 -2.30 -8.27 11.92
C GLY A 55 -0.93 -7.72 12.33
N LEU A 56 -0.36 -6.78 11.57
CA LEU A 56 0.91 -6.11 11.90
C LEU A 56 0.79 -5.30 13.20
N LYS A 57 -0.31 -4.55 13.36
CA LYS A 57 -0.58 -3.80 14.59
C LYS A 57 -0.77 -4.70 15.81
N LEU A 58 -1.40 -5.86 15.65
CA LEU A 58 -1.53 -6.84 16.75
C LEU A 58 -0.17 -7.39 17.21
N LEU A 59 0.78 -7.57 16.27
CA LEU A 59 2.07 -8.18 16.57
C LEU A 59 3.13 -7.18 17.03
N PHE A 60 3.14 -6.00 16.46
CA PHE A 60 4.22 -5.01 16.64
C PHE A 60 3.76 -3.69 17.28
N GLY A 61 2.46 -3.52 17.53
CA GLY A 61 1.92 -2.31 18.15
C GLY A 61 2.32 -1.04 17.42
N ASP A 62 2.86 -0.09 18.14
CA ASP A 62 3.28 1.20 17.62
C ASP A 62 4.59 1.17 16.81
N ALA A 63 5.33 0.07 16.87
CA ALA A 63 6.49 -0.14 16.01
C ALA A 63 6.13 -0.44 14.54
N ALA A 64 4.86 -0.78 14.24
CA ALA A 64 4.39 -0.97 12.88
C ALA A 64 3.70 0.30 12.35
N HIS A 65 4.21 0.88 11.27
CA HIS A 65 3.68 2.04 10.58
C HIS A 65 3.07 1.60 9.25
N CYS A 66 1.72 1.57 9.17
CA CYS A 66 1.02 1.05 8.01
C CYS A 66 0.42 2.18 7.17
N PHE A 67 0.69 2.17 5.86
CA PHE A 67 0.18 3.13 4.90
C PHE A 67 -0.62 2.43 3.82
N PHE A 68 -1.78 2.98 3.46
CA PHE A 68 -2.50 2.56 2.26
C PHE A 68 -2.03 3.37 1.06
N ALA A 69 -1.79 2.66 -0.03
CA ALA A 69 -1.36 3.22 -1.30
C ALA A 69 -2.44 3.00 -2.35
N GLU A 70 -2.96 4.08 -2.94
CA GLU A 70 -4.08 4.05 -3.87
C GLU A 70 -3.71 4.76 -5.18
N PRO A 71 -4.34 4.42 -6.32
CA PRO A 71 -4.21 5.21 -7.54
C PRO A 71 -4.79 6.61 -7.35
N THR A 72 -4.19 7.63 -7.94
CA THR A 72 -4.69 9.02 -7.89
C THR A 72 -6.12 9.13 -8.44
N HIS A 73 -6.48 8.30 -9.40
CA HIS A 73 -7.82 8.25 -10.00
C HIS A 73 -8.81 7.32 -9.27
N SER A 74 -8.37 6.65 -8.20
CA SER A 74 -9.22 5.73 -7.44
C SER A 74 -8.89 5.71 -5.93
N PRO A 75 -8.85 6.88 -5.23
CA PRO A 75 -8.45 6.97 -3.83
C PRO A 75 -9.64 6.80 -2.87
N CYS A 76 -10.42 5.74 -3.03
CA CYS A 76 -11.71 5.59 -2.34
C CYS A 76 -11.55 5.44 -0.82
N MET A 77 -10.53 4.72 -0.34
CA MET A 77 -10.28 4.53 1.09
C MET A 77 -9.78 5.83 1.74
N MET A 78 -8.85 6.53 1.09
CA MET A 78 -8.36 7.82 1.57
C MET A 78 -9.49 8.83 1.69
N LEU A 79 -10.36 8.95 0.69
CA LEU A 79 -11.52 9.85 0.73
C LEU A 79 -12.51 9.46 1.82
N GLY A 80 -12.82 8.17 1.93
CA GLY A 80 -13.72 7.66 2.96
C GLY A 80 -13.22 7.93 4.37
N MET A 81 -11.92 7.71 4.63
CA MET A 81 -11.29 7.97 5.93
C MET A 81 -11.14 9.48 6.22
N ALA A 82 -10.73 10.27 5.23
CA ALA A 82 -10.50 11.71 5.40
C ALA A 82 -11.80 12.47 5.69
N THR A 83 -12.88 12.12 5.01
CA THR A 83 -14.20 12.73 5.27
C THR A 83 -14.88 12.17 6.52
N GLY A 84 -14.51 10.96 6.95
CA GLY A 84 -15.23 10.21 7.99
C GLY A 84 -16.48 9.49 7.48
N GLU A 85 -16.85 9.69 6.20
CA GLU A 85 -18.05 9.13 5.58
C GLU A 85 -17.89 7.67 5.13
N ASN A 86 -16.65 7.18 5.08
CA ASN A 86 -16.30 5.80 4.71
C ASN A 86 -16.99 5.34 3.42
N SER A 87 -17.89 4.34 3.50
CA SER A 87 -18.63 3.81 2.35
C SER A 87 -19.79 4.69 1.87
N SER A 88 -20.09 5.80 2.52
CA SER A 88 -21.16 6.72 2.10
C SER A 88 -20.76 7.60 0.92
N VAL A 89 -19.45 7.70 0.63
CA VAL A 89 -18.92 8.49 -0.50
C VAL A 89 -18.28 7.61 -1.55
N ARG A 90 -18.25 8.11 -2.79
CA ARG A 90 -17.58 7.51 -3.95
C ARG A 90 -16.55 8.49 -4.49
N VAL A 91 -15.57 7.99 -5.22
CA VAL A 91 -14.58 8.85 -5.88
C VAL A 91 -15.24 9.83 -6.87
N GLN A 92 -16.34 9.41 -7.51
CA GLN A 92 -17.10 10.26 -8.44
C GLN A 92 -17.77 11.46 -7.76
N ASP A 93 -18.10 11.37 -6.48
CA ASP A 93 -18.68 12.49 -5.72
C ASP A 93 -17.69 13.65 -5.58
N PHE A 94 -16.41 13.38 -5.81
CA PHE A 94 -15.30 14.35 -5.82
C PHE A 94 -14.82 14.70 -7.24
N GLY A 95 -15.56 14.29 -8.28
CA GLY A 95 -15.20 14.54 -9.68
C GLY A 95 -14.07 13.67 -10.21
N ILE A 96 -13.72 12.56 -9.53
CA ILE A 96 -12.69 11.61 -9.93
C ILE A 96 -13.32 10.49 -10.75
N ASP A 97 -12.71 10.12 -11.89
CA ASP A 97 -13.29 9.24 -12.91
C ASP A 97 -13.18 7.73 -12.60
N ASN A 98 -12.38 7.34 -11.61
CA ASN A 98 -12.08 5.94 -11.26
C ASN A 98 -11.36 5.17 -12.39
N CYS A 99 -10.63 5.85 -13.24
CA CYS A 99 -9.98 5.29 -14.42
C CYS A 99 -8.47 5.17 -14.15
N THR A 100 -7.96 3.97 -13.94
CA THR A 100 -6.53 3.73 -13.63
C THR A 100 -6.03 2.44 -14.27
N ALA A 101 -4.74 2.39 -14.56
CA ALA A 101 -4.04 1.19 -15.00
C ALA A 101 -3.91 0.12 -13.90
N ALA A 102 -4.06 0.53 -12.65
CA ALA A 102 -4.10 -0.37 -11.50
C ALA A 102 -5.52 -0.93 -11.30
N ASP A 103 -5.99 -1.75 -12.24
CA ASP A 103 -7.37 -2.24 -12.31
C ASP A 103 -7.78 -3.02 -11.05
N GLY A 104 -6.87 -3.75 -10.42
CA GLY A 104 -7.07 -4.40 -9.12
C GLY A 104 -7.35 -3.43 -7.96
N LEU A 105 -7.06 -2.14 -8.15
CA LEU A 105 -7.31 -1.05 -7.18
C LEU A 105 -8.39 -0.07 -7.68
N ALA A 106 -8.97 -0.29 -8.86
CA ALA A 106 -9.97 0.59 -9.47
C ALA A 106 -11.34 0.46 -8.79
N VAL A 107 -11.43 0.86 -7.53
CA VAL A 107 -12.62 0.72 -6.69
C VAL A 107 -13.20 2.10 -6.38
N GLY A 108 -14.44 2.33 -6.82
CA GLY A 108 -15.09 3.62 -6.64
C GLY A 108 -15.56 3.91 -5.21
N ARG A 109 -15.65 2.89 -4.33
CA ARG A 109 -16.13 3.02 -2.96
C ARG A 109 -15.38 2.07 -2.03
N ALA A 110 -14.91 2.57 -0.91
CA ALA A 110 -14.19 1.78 0.09
C ALA A 110 -15.15 0.95 0.99
N SER A 111 -14.60 -0.09 1.62
CA SER A 111 -15.29 -0.78 2.71
C SER A 111 -15.48 0.14 3.92
N GLY A 112 -16.74 0.36 4.31
CA GLY A 112 -17.06 1.11 5.52
C GLY A 112 -16.59 0.41 6.80
N PHE A 113 -16.63 -0.92 6.80
CA PHE A 113 -16.12 -1.73 7.90
C PHE A 113 -14.61 -1.53 8.08
N VAL A 114 -13.83 -1.64 7.00
CA VAL A 114 -12.37 -1.48 7.08
C VAL A 114 -11.99 -0.04 7.40
N GLY A 115 -12.61 0.95 6.74
CA GLY A 115 -12.34 2.37 7.00
C GLY A 115 -12.59 2.75 8.46
N GLY A 116 -13.74 2.35 9.00
CA GLY A 116 -14.09 2.62 10.40
C GLY A 116 -13.19 1.91 11.40
N LEU A 117 -12.86 0.62 11.15
CA LEU A 117 -12.01 -0.16 12.04
C LEU A 117 -10.55 0.32 12.02
N MET A 118 -10.01 0.57 10.82
CA MET A 118 -8.57 0.80 10.66
C MET A 118 -8.15 2.26 10.84
N ARG A 119 -9.07 3.22 10.76
CA ARG A 119 -8.77 4.65 10.90
C ARG A 119 -7.84 5.00 12.08
N PRO A 120 -8.05 4.50 13.31
CA PRO A 120 -7.19 4.82 14.45
C PRO A 120 -5.82 4.10 14.40
N PHE A 121 -5.63 3.11 13.56
CA PHE A 121 -4.43 2.29 13.49
C PHE A 121 -3.52 2.61 12.31
N MET A 122 -4.04 3.34 11.31
CA MET A 122 -3.27 3.68 10.12
C MET A 122 -2.36 4.87 10.37
N SER A 123 -1.15 4.79 9.83
CA SER A 123 -0.19 5.89 9.81
C SER A 123 -0.54 6.93 8.74
N GLY A 124 -1.23 6.54 7.69
CA GLY A 124 -1.71 7.42 6.64
C GLY A 124 -2.14 6.69 5.37
N CYS A 125 -2.54 7.49 4.40
CA CYS A 125 -2.81 7.07 3.04
C CYS A 125 -2.08 8.01 2.08
N TYR A 126 -1.68 7.51 0.91
CA TYR A 126 -1.15 8.34 -0.16
C TYR A 126 -1.62 7.83 -1.53
N THR A 127 -1.53 8.69 -2.53
CA THR A 127 -1.88 8.32 -3.90
C THR A 127 -0.65 8.30 -4.79
N LEU A 128 -0.72 7.47 -5.85
CA LEU A 128 0.31 7.34 -6.86
C LEU A 128 -0.30 7.41 -8.26
N GLN A 129 0.34 8.17 -9.14
CA GLN A 129 -0.07 8.25 -10.54
C GLN A 129 0.29 6.98 -11.31
N ASP A 130 -0.50 6.63 -12.32
CA ASP A 130 -0.30 5.46 -13.16
C ASP A 130 1.08 5.45 -13.83
N GLU A 131 1.55 6.61 -14.29
CA GLU A 131 2.87 6.78 -14.92
C GLU A 131 4.00 6.35 -13.96
N ARG A 132 3.85 6.66 -12.68
CA ARG A 132 4.83 6.25 -11.67
C ARG A 132 4.81 4.74 -11.46
N MET A 133 3.64 4.11 -11.43
CA MET A 133 3.53 2.65 -11.30
C MET A 133 4.18 1.94 -12.49
N TYR A 134 3.97 2.41 -13.71
CA TYR A 134 4.67 1.86 -14.89
C TYR A 134 6.19 2.05 -14.82
N THR A 135 6.65 3.22 -14.38
CA THR A 135 8.09 3.48 -14.21
C THR A 135 8.71 2.54 -13.19
N LEU A 136 8.06 2.35 -12.04
CA LEU A 136 8.50 1.41 -10.99
C LEU A 136 8.50 -0.03 -11.48
N LEU A 137 7.52 -0.44 -12.31
CA LEU A 137 7.48 -1.76 -12.94
C LEU A 137 8.74 -1.99 -13.78
N ALA A 138 9.10 -1.05 -14.63
CA ALA A 138 10.27 -1.17 -15.48
C ALA A 138 11.57 -1.19 -14.65
N GLN A 139 11.67 -0.35 -13.64
CA GLN A 139 12.83 -0.31 -12.75
C GLN A 139 12.99 -1.62 -11.96
N LEU A 140 11.91 -2.18 -11.42
CA LEU A 140 11.93 -3.44 -10.69
C LEU A 140 12.31 -4.61 -11.61
N ALA A 141 11.75 -4.65 -12.83
CA ALA A 141 12.07 -5.67 -13.81
C ALA A 141 13.55 -5.62 -14.21
N ASP A 142 14.12 -4.43 -14.39
CA ASP A 142 15.54 -4.26 -14.73
C ASP A 142 16.48 -4.61 -13.56
N ALA A 143 16.10 -4.27 -12.32
CA ALA A 143 16.97 -4.46 -11.16
C ALA A 143 16.92 -5.89 -10.61
N GLU A 144 15.73 -6.49 -10.57
CA GLU A 144 15.48 -7.73 -9.83
C GLU A 144 14.91 -8.86 -10.71
N ALA A 145 14.67 -8.61 -12.02
CA ALA A 145 13.98 -9.52 -12.94
C ALA A 145 12.57 -9.92 -12.42
N LEU A 146 11.93 -9.06 -11.61
CA LEU A 146 10.59 -9.26 -11.08
C LEU A 146 9.59 -8.44 -11.89
N TYR A 147 8.56 -9.14 -12.40
CA TYR A 147 7.49 -8.54 -13.20
C TYR A 147 6.20 -8.56 -12.38
N LEU A 148 5.78 -7.40 -11.91
CA LEU A 148 4.55 -7.21 -11.16
C LEU A 148 3.56 -6.37 -11.97
N GLU A 149 2.26 -6.51 -11.72
CA GLU A 149 1.24 -5.67 -12.32
C GLU A 149 1.24 -4.25 -11.70
N PRO A 150 0.71 -3.21 -12.38
CA PRO A 150 0.69 -1.85 -11.87
C PRO A 150 0.07 -1.73 -10.46
N SER A 151 -1.02 -2.44 -10.19
CA SER A 151 -1.67 -2.47 -8.87
C SER A 151 -0.72 -2.87 -7.74
N ALA A 152 0.14 -3.86 -7.98
CA ALA A 152 1.08 -4.36 -6.99
C ALA A 152 2.20 -3.36 -6.65
N LEU A 153 2.41 -2.36 -7.51
CA LEU A 153 3.49 -1.37 -7.36
C LEU A 153 3.05 -0.09 -6.65
N ALA A 154 1.77 0.06 -6.33
CA ALA A 154 1.26 1.26 -5.65
C ALA A 154 2.00 1.53 -4.32
N GLY A 155 2.37 0.47 -3.59
CA GLY A 155 3.15 0.58 -2.35
C GLY A 155 4.63 0.91 -2.54
N MET A 156 5.20 0.69 -3.73
CA MET A 156 6.66 0.69 -3.94
C MET A 156 7.32 2.07 -3.82
N TYR A 157 6.56 3.14 -3.97
CA TYR A 157 7.08 4.50 -3.80
C TYR A 157 7.06 4.99 -2.35
N GLY A 158 6.40 4.27 -1.46
CA GLY A 158 6.27 4.60 -0.03
C GLY A 158 7.59 4.89 0.67
N PRO A 159 8.65 4.06 0.52
CA PRO A 159 9.95 4.33 1.13
C PRO A 159 10.57 5.67 0.74
N VAL A 160 10.30 6.17 -0.46
CA VAL A 160 10.76 7.50 -0.92
C VAL A 160 9.96 8.59 -0.23
N LEU A 161 8.63 8.42 -0.13
CA LEU A 161 7.74 9.43 0.45
C LEU A 161 7.97 9.66 1.95
N THR A 162 8.51 8.69 2.67
CA THR A 162 8.80 8.79 4.13
C THR A 162 10.13 9.47 4.44
N GLN A 163 10.94 9.80 3.44
CA GLN A 163 12.21 10.51 3.66
C GLN A 163 11.97 11.97 4.07
N PRO A 164 12.91 12.60 4.80
CA PRO A 164 12.84 14.00 5.17
C PRO A 164 12.58 14.91 3.96
N GLY A 165 11.67 15.85 4.10
CA GLY A 165 11.29 16.77 3.02
C GLY A 165 10.36 16.18 1.95
N GLN A 166 10.00 14.91 2.03
CA GLN A 166 9.01 14.27 1.17
C GLN A 166 7.60 14.31 1.81
N LEU A 167 6.59 13.87 1.05
CA LEU A 167 5.16 13.96 1.43
C LEU A 167 4.85 13.43 2.83
N LEU A 168 5.44 12.30 3.21
CA LEU A 168 5.24 11.66 4.51
C LEU A 168 6.40 11.95 5.50
N GLY A 169 7.34 12.82 5.14
CA GLY A 169 8.49 13.16 5.98
C GLY A 169 8.08 13.80 7.31
N ALA A 170 7.12 14.70 7.30
CA ALA A 170 6.59 15.31 8.54
C ALA A 170 5.98 14.28 9.50
N TYR A 171 5.37 13.21 8.98
CA TYR A 171 4.91 12.10 9.80
C TYR A 171 6.09 11.40 10.49
N THR A 172 7.14 11.05 9.74
CA THR A 172 8.31 10.33 10.31
C THR A 172 9.05 11.17 11.33
N GLU A 173 9.14 12.49 11.13
CA GLU A 173 9.77 13.43 12.07
C GLU A 173 9.01 13.54 13.41
N THR A 174 7.69 13.33 13.39
CA THR A 174 6.83 13.48 14.59
C THR A 174 6.48 12.16 15.26
N ALA A 175 6.38 11.07 14.49
CA ALA A 175 5.93 9.77 14.98
C ALA A 175 7.06 8.85 15.47
N LEU A 176 8.31 9.13 15.08
CA LEU A 176 9.45 8.28 15.42
C LEU A 176 10.37 8.92 16.46
N PRO A 177 11.06 8.11 17.27
CA PRO A 177 12.23 8.57 18.02
C PRO A 177 13.29 9.13 17.08
N ALA A 178 14.08 10.10 17.57
CA ALA A 178 15.15 10.71 16.79
C ALA A 178 16.15 9.64 16.30
N GLY A 179 16.36 9.59 14.97
CA GLY A 179 17.28 8.64 14.36
C GLY A 179 16.68 7.27 14.02
N ALA A 180 15.49 6.92 14.52
CA ALA A 180 14.90 5.60 14.30
C ALA A 180 14.58 5.32 12.81
N LEU A 181 14.31 6.37 12.01
CA LEU A 181 14.09 6.20 10.55
C LEU A 181 15.29 5.54 9.85
N ALA A 182 16.52 5.80 10.31
CA ALA A 182 17.72 5.19 9.73
C ALA A 182 17.81 3.67 9.97
N ASN A 183 17.11 3.16 10.99
CA ASN A 183 17.04 1.75 11.34
C ASN A 183 15.75 1.09 10.84
N ALA A 184 14.91 1.83 10.12
CA ALA A 184 13.60 1.35 9.69
C ALA A 184 13.71 0.22 8.66
N THR A 185 12.84 -0.77 8.81
CA THR A 185 12.60 -1.78 7.78
C THR A 185 11.41 -1.34 6.93
N HIS A 186 11.61 -1.23 5.61
CA HIS A 186 10.56 -0.87 4.66
C HIS A 186 10.03 -2.11 3.95
N LEU A 187 8.77 -2.43 4.18
CA LEU A 187 8.06 -3.53 3.57
C LEU A 187 7.13 -3.03 2.46
N VAL A 188 7.43 -3.34 1.23
CA VAL A 188 6.53 -3.12 0.09
C VAL A 188 5.73 -4.39 -0.15
N TRP A 189 4.41 -4.30 -0.01
CA TRP A 189 3.52 -5.44 -0.16
C TRP A 189 3.13 -5.64 -1.62
N ALA A 190 3.74 -6.62 -2.29
CA ALA A 190 3.40 -6.98 -3.67
C ALA A 190 2.16 -7.88 -3.71
N THR A 191 1.15 -7.51 -4.50
CA THR A 191 -0.15 -8.21 -4.54
C THR A 191 -0.31 -9.16 -5.72
N GLY A 192 0.41 -8.97 -6.84
CA GLY A 192 0.25 -9.83 -8.00
C GLY A 192 1.13 -9.48 -9.20
N GLY A 193 0.95 -10.24 -10.29
CA GLY A 193 1.68 -10.05 -11.54
C GLY A 193 1.74 -11.32 -12.41
N ASN A 194 1.78 -12.50 -11.81
CA ASN A 194 1.94 -13.77 -12.55
C ASN A 194 0.73 -14.15 -13.43
N MET A 195 -0.43 -13.55 -13.20
CA MET A 195 -1.63 -13.80 -14.00
C MET A 195 -1.76 -12.85 -15.21
N VAL A 196 -0.92 -11.82 -15.29
CA VAL A 196 -0.89 -10.90 -16.44
C VAL A 196 -0.34 -11.63 -17.67
N PRO A 197 -1.05 -11.62 -18.81
CA PRO A 197 -0.53 -12.22 -20.04
C PRO A 197 0.83 -11.61 -20.41
N ARG A 198 1.73 -12.45 -20.94
CA ARG A 198 3.11 -12.03 -21.26
C ARG A 198 3.18 -10.82 -22.19
N GLU A 199 2.31 -10.77 -23.19
CA GLU A 199 2.26 -9.64 -24.13
C GLU A 199 1.85 -8.35 -23.46
N GLU A 200 0.89 -8.42 -22.52
CA GLU A 200 0.44 -7.25 -21.76
C GLU A 200 1.52 -6.76 -20.79
N MET A 201 2.17 -7.68 -20.11
CA MET A 201 3.31 -7.33 -19.24
C MET A 201 4.44 -6.66 -20.02
N GLN A 202 4.72 -7.11 -21.25
CA GLN A 202 5.70 -6.45 -22.12
C GLN A 202 5.27 -5.04 -22.52
N ARG A 203 3.97 -4.80 -22.75
CA ARG A 203 3.44 -3.44 -23.01
C ARG A 203 3.62 -2.54 -21.80
N TYR A 204 3.32 -3.05 -20.59
CA TYR A 204 3.52 -2.30 -19.35
C TYR A 204 4.98 -1.94 -19.16
N TYR A 205 5.90 -2.90 -19.34
CA TYR A 205 7.34 -2.67 -19.25
C TYR A 205 7.81 -1.61 -20.26
N ALA A 206 7.44 -1.76 -21.54
CA ALA A 206 7.83 -0.81 -22.58
C ALA A 206 7.32 0.62 -22.28
N LYS A 207 6.08 0.74 -21.80
CA LYS A 207 5.51 2.02 -21.37
C LYS A 207 6.32 2.62 -20.22
N GLY A 208 6.66 1.83 -19.20
CA GLY A 208 7.47 2.26 -18.07
C GLY A 208 8.86 2.74 -18.48
N LYS A 209 9.53 2.03 -19.40
CA LYS A 209 10.84 2.44 -19.97
C LYS A 209 10.75 3.78 -20.70
N ALA A 210 9.71 3.98 -21.49
CA ALA A 210 9.51 5.24 -22.22
C ALA A 210 9.23 6.43 -21.27
N LEU A 211 8.53 6.19 -20.16
CA LEU A 211 8.27 7.21 -19.13
C LEU A 211 9.51 7.57 -18.32
N ALA A 212 10.39 6.61 -18.05
CA ALA A 212 11.63 6.83 -17.29
C ALA A 212 12.69 7.67 -18.04
N GLN A 213 12.53 7.87 -19.36
CA GLN A 213 13.43 8.65 -20.20
C GLN A 213 13.03 10.14 -20.34
N LYS A 214 11.88 10.51 -19.83
CA LYS A 214 11.37 11.89 -19.81
C LYS A 214 11.74 12.60 -18.53
#